data_b9738617d64b20152b8af1fd92a4ffd4
#
_entry.id   b9738617d64b20152b8af1fd92a4ffd4
#
_cell.length_a   1.000
_cell.length_b   1.000
_cell.length_c   1.000
_cell.angle_alpha   90.00
_cell.angle_beta   90.00
_cell.angle_gamma   90.00
#
_symmetry.space_group_name_H-M   'P 1'
#
loop_
_entity.id
_entity.type
_entity.pdbx_description
1 polymer ?
#
loop_
_entity_poly.entity_id
_entity_poly.type
_entity_poly.pdbx_seq_one_letter_code
_entity_poly.pdbx_strand_id
1 'polypeptide(L)'
;MERDTQHSSLQLLKKAIKEKTLGRLYVFHGEENFLLQHYLGQIKKLLIDPLTESFNFHKFTVENFTVQEFANAVDNLPMMADATFVWVDEIDLFKLPEADRERLVELFRDIPEYCTVVFTYNTTAWNPDKRQQKLMGAINDVATVVNFEKQEQRDLVAWIARHFAAEGKRISNYLCVYLIELTGGTMTALAGEISKVCAYSQADEIVQADIDAVVEPVLDAVVFQMTELLSSGRYDQALLKLQQLLKMQQEPLAILGAVGGHFRRIAVLLRPDGQALGTPGPGHCHLRQ
;
A
#
# COMPACT_ATOMS: atom_id res chain seq x y z
N MET A 1 11.66 2.72 18.70
CA MET A 1 12.77 1.91 18.17
C MET A 1 12.47 1.27 16.81
N GLU A 2 11.30 0.61 16.61
CA GLU A 2 10.94 0.05 15.28
C GLU A 2 10.71 1.13 14.18
N ARG A 3 10.03 2.24 14.49
CA ARG A 3 9.77 3.34 13.53
C ARG A 3 11.05 4.02 13.02
N ASP A 4 12.08 4.17 13.84
CA ASP A 4 13.35 4.79 13.43
C ASP A 4 14.14 3.91 12.45
N THR A 5 14.08 2.59 12.64
CA THR A 5 14.76 1.62 11.77
C THR A 5 14.07 1.51 10.40
N GLN A 6 12.74 1.59 10.37
CA GLN A 6 11.92 1.51 9.15
C GLN A 6 12.05 2.76 8.28
N HIS A 7 12.03 3.94 8.88
CA HIS A 7 12.31 5.20 8.17
C HIS A 7 13.72 5.18 7.56
N SER A 8 14.66 4.53 8.23
CA SER A 8 16.02 4.32 7.75
C SER A 8 16.07 3.44 6.50
N SER A 9 15.32 2.31 6.42
CA SER A 9 15.41 1.38 5.28
C SER A 9 14.82 1.97 3.99
N LEU A 10 13.72 2.71 4.06
CA LEU A 10 13.17 3.44 2.91
C LEU A 10 14.13 4.56 2.44
N GLN A 11 14.80 5.25 3.36
CA GLN A 11 15.80 6.26 3.00
C GLN A 11 17.04 5.62 2.34
N LEU A 12 17.47 4.45 2.83
CA LEU A 12 18.54 3.68 2.20
C LEU A 12 18.18 3.26 0.79
N LEU A 13 16.95 2.76 0.57
CA LEU A 13 16.46 2.43 -0.77
C LEU A 13 16.46 3.65 -1.71
N LYS A 14 15.93 4.80 -1.25
CA LYS A 14 15.93 6.06 -2.02
C LYS A 14 17.34 6.47 -2.41
N LYS A 15 18.28 6.37 -1.47
CA LYS A 15 19.69 6.68 -1.71
C LYS A 15 20.30 5.72 -2.72
N ALA A 16 20.10 4.41 -2.55
CA ALA A 16 20.62 3.38 -3.46
C ALA A 16 20.12 3.56 -4.90
N ILE A 17 18.84 3.89 -5.09
CA ILE A 17 18.27 4.19 -6.40
C ILE A 17 18.91 5.45 -7.01
N LYS A 18 19.06 6.52 -6.22
CA LYS A 18 19.64 7.79 -6.68
C LYS A 18 21.12 7.64 -7.07
N GLU A 19 21.87 6.87 -6.27
CA GLU A 19 23.30 6.63 -6.48
C GLU A 19 23.58 5.47 -7.45
N LYS A 20 22.52 4.76 -7.90
CA LYS A 20 22.61 3.54 -8.74
C LYS A 20 23.45 2.43 -8.09
N THR A 21 23.35 2.30 -6.78
CA THR A 21 24.10 1.32 -5.98
C THR A 21 23.12 0.35 -5.28
N LEU A 22 22.34 -0.37 -6.11
CA LEU A 22 21.36 -1.32 -5.58
C LEU A 22 22.04 -2.51 -4.91
N GLY A 23 21.41 -2.99 -3.82
CA GLY A 23 21.77 -4.27 -3.19
C GLY A 23 21.26 -5.47 -4.00
N ARG A 24 21.64 -6.66 -3.56
CA ARG A 24 21.32 -7.91 -4.26
C ARG A 24 19.94 -8.45 -3.90
N LEU A 25 19.45 -8.19 -2.68
CA LEU A 25 18.18 -8.72 -2.19
C LEU A 25 17.39 -7.64 -1.46
N TYR A 26 16.12 -7.51 -1.83
CA TYR A 26 15.14 -6.66 -1.18
C TYR A 26 13.89 -7.44 -0.80
N VAL A 27 13.29 -7.07 0.32
CA VAL A 27 11.96 -7.52 0.72
C VAL A 27 11.08 -6.28 0.91
N PHE A 28 10.08 -6.12 0.07
CA PHE A 28 9.13 -5.03 0.09
C PHE A 28 7.80 -5.52 0.67
N HIS A 29 7.32 -4.89 1.72
CA HIS A 29 6.04 -5.22 2.33
C HIS A 29 5.37 -3.97 2.92
N GLY A 30 4.10 -4.07 3.28
CA GLY A 30 3.38 -2.99 3.96
C GLY A 30 2.04 -2.66 3.32
N GLU A 31 1.34 -1.70 3.88
CA GLU A 31 -0.03 -1.34 3.49
C GLU A 31 -0.08 -0.35 2.31
N GLU A 32 1.03 0.38 2.04
CA GLU A 32 1.06 1.40 1.00
C GLU A 32 1.58 0.83 -0.34
N ASN A 33 0.69 0.13 -1.02
CA ASN A 33 1.00 -0.52 -2.30
C ASN A 33 1.45 0.47 -3.38
N PHE A 34 0.95 1.70 -3.39
CA PHE A 34 1.36 2.70 -4.39
C PHE A 34 2.86 2.97 -4.33
N LEU A 35 3.40 3.17 -3.11
CA LEU A 35 4.83 3.40 -2.93
C LEU A 35 5.64 2.13 -3.24
N LEU A 36 5.16 0.96 -2.83
CA LEU A 36 5.81 -0.32 -3.14
C LEU A 36 5.97 -0.47 -4.66
N GLN A 37 4.89 -0.34 -5.42
CA GLN A 37 4.92 -0.45 -6.89
C GLN A 37 5.75 0.67 -7.54
N HIS A 38 5.71 1.87 -6.99
CA HIS A 38 6.52 2.98 -7.48
C HIS A 38 8.02 2.69 -7.40
N TYR A 39 8.52 2.22 -6.22
CA TYR A 39 9.94 1.91 -6.06
C TYR A 39 10.35 0.65 -6.81
N LEU A 40 9.49 -0.36 -6.88
CA LEU A 40 9.70 -1.53 -7.73
C LEU A 40 9.89 -1.14 -9.20
N GLY A 41 9.01 -0.27 -9.71
CA GLY A 41 9.11 0.28 -11.06
C GLY A 41 10.35 1.12 -11.29
N GLN A 42 10.83 1.87 -10.28
CA GLN A 42 12.09 2.62 -10.36
C GLN A 42 13.30 1.68 -10.45
N ILE A 43 13.33 0.60 -9.66
CA ILE A 43 14.38 -0.42 -9.73
C ILE A 43 14.39 -1.05 -11.13
N LYS A 44 13.23 -1.46 -11.64
CA LYS A 44 13.11 -2.05 -12.98
C LYS A 44 13.65 -1.11 -14.06
N LYS A 45 13.24 0.15 -14.05
CA LYS A 45 13.71 1.18 -15.00
C LYS A 45 15.21 1.45 -14.92
N LEU A 46 15.79 1.26 -13.73
CA LEU A 46 17.23 1.48 -13.52
C LEU A 46 18.07 0.34 -14.07
N LEU A 47 17.59 -0.91 -13.94
CA LEU A 47 18.35 -2.12 -14.25
C LEU A 47 18.07 -2.67 -15.65
N ILE A 48 16.86 -2.47 -16.17
CA ILE A 48 16.37 -3.18 -17.35
C ILE A 48 16.12 -2.21 -18.50
N ASP A 49 16.83 -2.45 -19.60
CA ASP A 49 16.54 -1.82 -20.88
C ASP A 49 15.32 -2.50 -21.53
N PRO A 50 14.31 -1.74 -22.02
CA PRO A 50 13.14 -2.29 -22.69
C PRO A 50 13.47 -3.24 -23.86
N LEU A 51 14.60 -3.06 -24.57
CA LEU A 51 15.00 -3.90 -25.67
C LEU A 51 15.50 -5.28 -25.25
N THR A 52 15.99 -5.41 -24.01
CA THR A 52 16.52 -6.67 -23.44
C THR A 52 15.68 -7.23 -22.32
N GLU A 53 14.51 -6.65 -22.05
CA GLU A 53 13.62 -7.01 -20.94
C GLU A 53 13.27 -8.49 -20.93
N SER A 54 12.97 -9.07 -22.06
CA SER A 54 12.58 -10.49 -22.19
C SER A 54 13.68 -11.48 -21.75
N PHE A 55 14.94 -11.05 -21.69
CA PHE A 55 16.07 -11.90 -21.28
C PHE A 55 16.53 -11.62 -19.85
N ASN A 56 16.39 -10.38 -19.40
CA ASN A 56 17.02 -9.91 -18.15
C ASN A 56 16.02 -9.62 -17.04
N PHE A 57 14.70 -9.64 -17.32
CA PHE A 57 13.66 -9.46 -16.33
C PHE A 57 12.85 -10.73 -16.16
N HIS A 58 12.82 -11.27 -14.94
CA HIS A 58 12.06 -12.45 -14.57
C HIS A 58 11.06 -12.13 -13.49
N LYS A 59 9.77 -12.46 -13.74
CA LYS A 59 8.71 -12.30 -12.76
C LYS A 59 8.15 -13.67 -12.37
N PHE A 60 8.15 -13.92 -11.04
CA PHE A 60 7.54 -15.10 -10.44
C PHE A 60 6.31 -14.70 -9.62
N THR A 61 5.27 -15.49 -9.77
CA THR A 61 4.02 -15.41 -9.00
C THR A 61 3.71 -16.78 -8.40
N VAL A 62 2.68 -16.88 -7.59
CA VAL A 62 2.24 -18.16 -6.98
C VAL A 62 2.01 -19.26 -8.03
N GLU A 63 1.64 -18.88 -9.26
CA GLU A 63 1.30 -19.82 -10.34
C GLU A 63 2.53 -20.45 -11.01
N ASN A 64 3.65 -19.72 -11.08
CA ASN A 64 4.84 -20.13 -11.85
C ASN A 64 6.13 -20.22 -11.02
N PHE A 65 6.06 -20.06 -9.70
CA PHE A 65 7.23 -20.12 -8.83
C PHE A 65 7.62 -21.55 -8.51
N THR A 66 8.85 -21.91 -8.83
CA THR A 66 9.58 -23.04 -8.23
C THR A 66 10.96 -22.56 -7.81
N VAL A 67 11.50 -23.13 -6.73
CA VAL A 67 12.85 -22.73 -6.25
C VAL A 67 13.92 -23.04 -7.30
N GLN A 68 13.72 -24.07 -8.13
CA GLN A 68 14.64 -24.39 -9.22
C GLN A 68 14.66 -23.33 -10.31
N GLU A 69 13.48 -22.90 -10.79
CA GLU A 69 13.39 -21.88 -11.84
C GLU A 69 13.84 -20.51 -11.32
N PHE A 70 13.51 -20.19 -10.06
CA PHE A 70 14.01 -19.01 -9.40
C PHE A 70 15.54 -19.00 -9.30
N ALA A 71 16.18 -20.12 -8.87
CA ALA A 71 17.62 -20.25 -8.84
C ALA A 71 18.24 -20.06 -10.23
N ASN A 72 17.67 -20.71 -11.25
CA ASN A 72 18.15 -20.56 -12.63
C ASN A 72 18.08 -19.10 -13.10
N ALA A 73 17.00 -18.36 -12.75
CA ALA A 73 16.84 -16.95 -13.12
C ALA A 73 17.85 -16.05 -12.40
N VAL A 74 18.21 -16.37 -11.14
CA VAL A 74 19.23 -15.62 -10.36
C VAL A 74 20.64 -15.86 -10.92
N ASP A 75 20.94 -17.10 -11.32
CA ASP A 75 22.26 -17.51 -11.80
C ASP A 75 22.51 -17.15 -13.27
N ASN A 76 21.45 -16.88 -14.05
CA ASN A 76 21.56 -16.53 -15.46
C ASN A 76 22.35 -15.23 -15.64
N LEU A 77 23.38 -15.29 -16.50
CA LEU A 77 24.14 -14.11 -16.89
C LEU A 77 23.26 -13.13 -17.70
N PRO A 78 23.39 -11.81 -17.48
CA PRO A 78 22.66 -10.83 -18.24
C PRO A 78 23.03 -10.90 -19.72
N MET A 79 22.00 -10.82 -20.58
CA MET A 79 22.18 -10.83 -22.04
C MET A 79 22.13 -9.40 -22.59
N MET A 80 23.23 -8.95 -23.19
CA MET A 80 23.37 -7.59 -23.78
C MET A 80 23.01 -6.48 -22.77
N ALA A 81 23.25 -6.71 -21.50
CA ALA A 81 22.99 -5.78 -20.38
C ALA A 81 23.98 -6.03 -19.24
N ASP A 82 24.05 -5.08 -18.29
CA ASP A 82 24.95 -5.18 -17.14
C ASP A 82 24.28 -5.90 -15.93
N ALA A 83 22.96 -6.03 -15.93
CA ALA A 83 22.23 -6.56 -14.79
C ALA A 83 21.01 -7.41 -15.19
N THR A 84 20.62 -8.30 -14.26
CA THR A 84 19.34 -9.02 -14.26
C THR A 84 18.47 -8.52 -13.10
N PHE A 85 17.16 -8.56 -13.29
CA PHE A 85 16.19 -8.22 -12.27
C PHE A 85 15.18 -9.35 -12.09
N VAL A 86 15.12 -9.92 -10.89
CA VAL A 86 14.19 -10.98 -10.53
C VAL A 86 13.16 -10.45 -9.53
N TRP A 87 11.90 -10.43 -9.92
CA TRP A 87 10.78 -10.04 -9.07
C TRP A 87 9.97 -11.26 -8.67
N VAL A 88 9.82 -11.48 -7.36
CA VAL A 88 9.04 -12.57 -6.78
C VAL A 88 7.86 -11.97 -6.01
N ASP A 89 6.64 -12.26 -6.45
CA ASP A 89 5.41 -11.63 -6.00
C ASP A 89 4.56 -12.60 -5.16
N GLU A 90 4.27 -12.23 -3.91
CA GLU A 90 3.37 -12.93 -2.97
C GLU A 90 3.77 -14.37 -2.60
N ILE A 91 5.04 -14.74 -2.65
CA ILE A 91 5.51 -16.07 -2.26
C ILE A 91 5.87 -16.12 -0.77
N ASP A 92 5.13 -16.91 0.01
CA ASP A 92 5.43 -17.15 1.42
C ASP A 92 6.61 -18.12 1.57
N LEU A 93 7.82 -17.57 1.71
CA LEU A 93 9.07 -18.35 1.81
C LEU A 93 9.07 -19.29 3.01
N PHE A 94 8.35 -18.94 4.08
CA PHE A 94 8.32 -19.73 5.33
C PHE A 94 7.39 -20.95 5.27
N LYS A 95 6.48 -20.98 4.28
CA LYS A 95 5.58 -22.12 4.03
C LYS A 95 6.10 -23.11 2.99
N LEU A 96 7.22 -22.81 2.34
CA LEU A 96 7.83 -23.73 1.39
C LEU A 96 8.32 -25.02 2.08
N PRO A 97 8.45 -26.16 1.34
CA PRO A 97 9.08 -27.39 1.83
C PRO A 97 10.48 -27.14 2.42
N GLU A 98 10.90 -27.99 3.36
CA GLU A 98 12.20 -27.80 4.04
C GLU A 98 13.40 -27.81 3.07
N ALA A 99 13.42 -28.73 2.12
CA ALA A 99 14.45 -28.81 1.10
C ALA A 99 14.56 -27.53 0.26
N ASP A 100 13.40 -26.93 -0.08
CA ASP A 100 13.34 -25.66 -0.82
C ASP A 100 13.87 -24.49 0.01
N ARG A 101 13.54 -24.46 1.30
CA ARG A 101 14.05 -23.43 2.21
C ARG A 101 15.56 -23.53 2.42
N GLU A 102 16.11 -24.74 2.55
CA GLU A 102 17.56 -24.94 2.64
C GLU A 102 18.29 -24.47 1.39
N ARG A 103 17.74 -24.75 0.21
CA ARG A 103 18.28 -24.28 -1.06
C ARG A 103 18.21 -22.75 -1.18
N LEU A 104 17.12 -22.11 -0.70
CA LEU A 104 17.03 -20.65 -0.68
C LEU A 104 18.08 -20.02 0.25
N VAL A 105 18.41 -20.65 1.39
CA VAL A 105 19.46 -20.18 2.29
C VAL A 105 20.81 -20.13 1.58
N GLU A 106 21.14 -21.14 0.78
CA GLU A 106 22.37 -21.18 -0.01
C GLU A 106 22.35 -20.09 -1.08
N LEU A 107 21.25 -20.00 -1.84
CA LEU A 107 21.08 -19.02 -2.92
C LEU A 107 21.19 -17.58 -2.42
N PHE A 108 20.54 -17.23 -1.31
CA PHE A 108 20.55 -15.86 -0.78
C PHE A 108 21.94 -15.41 -0.34
N ARG A 109 22.82 -16.34 0.06
CA ARG A 109 24.21 -16.02 0.41
C ARG A 109 25.11 -15.77 -0.80
N ASP A 110 24.72 -16.30 -1.95
CA ASP A 110 25.54 -16.29 -3.17
C ASP A 110 24.82 -15.64 -4.37
N ILE A 111 23.92 -14.68 -4.13
CA ILE A 111 23.32 -13.91 -5.23
C ILE A 111 24.43 -13.15 -5.97
N PRO A 112 24.57 -13.32 -7.30
CA PRO A 112 25.59 -12.62 -8.06
C PRO A 112 25.45 -11.11 -8.04
N GLU A 113 26.55 -10.37 -8.20
CA GLU A 113 26.55 -8.90 -8.17
C GLU A 113 25.73 -8.26 -9.30
N TYR A 114 25.60 -8.96 -10.41
CA TYR A 114 24.77 -8.51 -11.53
C TYR A 114 23.27 -8.75 -11.35
N CYS A 115 22.87 -9.49 -10.31
CA CYS A 115 21.47 -9.83 -10.08
C CYS A 115 20.89 -9.06 -8.89
N THR A 116 19.75 -8.41 -9.11
CA THR A 116 18.94 -7.83 -8.03
C THR A 116 17.62 -8.60 -7.92
N VAL A 117 17.34 -9.11 -6.73
CA VAL A 117 16.11 -9.84 -6.40
C VAL A 117 15.23 -8.97 -5.51
N VAL A 118 13.94 -8.88 -5.82
CA VAL A 118 12.95 -8.19 -4.99
C VAL A 118 11.78 -9.12 -4.71
N PHE A 119 11.54 -9.42 -3.44
CA PHE A 119 10.30 -10.06 -2.98
C PHE A 119 9.29 -8.99 -2.61
N THR A 120 8.04 -9.14 -3.05
CA THR A 120 6.95 -8.21 -2.72
C THR A 120 5.83 -8.93 -1.98
N TYR A 121 5.30 -8.27 -0.93
CA TYR A 121 4.22 -8.75 -0.09
C TYR A 121 3.22 -7.61 0.10
N ASN A 122 2.09 -7.68 -0.58
CA ASN A 122 1.03 -6.69 -0.55
C ASN A 122 -0.28 -7.26 0.04
N THR A 123 -0.68 -8.44 -0.44
CA THR A 123 -1.85 -9.17 0.06
C THR A 123 -1.47 -10.19 1.13
N THR A 124 -0.33 -10.83 0.96
CA THR A 124 0.23 -11.75 1.95
C THR A 124 1.05 -10.96 2.97
N ALA A 125 0.76 -11.14 4.25
CA ALA A 125 1.55 -10.49 5.29
C ALA A 125 2.98 -11.04 5.31
N TRP A 126 3.99 -10.15 5.31
CA TRP A 126 5.35 -10.52 5.64
C TRP A 126 5.43 -10.88 7.12
N ASN A 127 5.42 -12.17 7.42
CA ASN A 127 5.40 -12.70 8.79
C ASN A 127 6.52 -13.75 8.97
N PRO A 128 7.76 -13.31 9.25
CA PRO A 128 8.90 -14.19 9.43
C PRO A 128 8.69 -15.19 10.56
N ASP A 129 8.83 -16.49 10.28
CA ASP A 129 8.77 -17.53 11.31
C ASP A 129 10.09 -17.59 12.09
N LYS A 130 10.06 -17.15 13.36
CA LYS A 130 11.21 -17.12 14.25
C LYS A 130 11.83 -18.51 14.51
N ARG A 131 11.11 -19.60 14.24
CA ARG A 131 11.62 -20.96 14.35
C ARG A 131 12.57 -21.33 13.21
N GLN A 132 12.48 -20.64 12.07
CA GLN A 132 13.30 -20.87 10.88
C GLN A 132 14.54 -19.95 10.86
N GLN A 133 15.36 -20.07 11.89
CA GLN A 133 16.52 -19.18 12.13
C GLN A 133 17.53 -19.16 10.98
N LYS A 134 17.73 -20.29 10.28
CA LYS A 134 18.66 -20.36 9.14
C LYS A 134 18.22 -19.47 7.99
N LEU A 135 16.94 -19.56 7.59
CA LEU A 135 16.38 -18.75 6.50
C LEU A 135 16.32 -17.27 6.89
N MET A 136 15.88 -16.97 8.12
CA MET A 136 15.87 -15.61 8.63
C MET A 136 17.28 -15.00 8.70
N GLY A 137 18.28 -15.76 9.14
CA GLY A 137 19.67 -15.33 9.15
C GLY A 137 20.14 -14.97 7.73
N ALA A 138 19.95 -15.86 6.76
CA ALA A 138 20.33 -15.60 5.38
C ALA A 138 19.66 -14.36 4.78
N ILE A 139 18.36 -14.15 5.08
CA ILE A 139 17.65 -12.94 4.66
C ILE A 139 18.24 -11.70 5.34
N ASN A 140 18.40 -11.71 6.65
CA ASN A 140 18.89 -10.56 7.41
C ASN A 140 20.32 -10.15 7.06
N ASP A 141 21.16 -11.11 6.66
CA ASP A 141 22.55 -10.86 6.30
C ASP A 141 22.70 -10.11 4.96
N VAL A 142 21.75 -10.29 4.05
CA VAL A 142 21.86 -9.80 2.66
C VAL A 142 20.73 -8.82 2.28
N ALA A 143 19.53 -9.05 2.80
CA ALA A 143 18.34 -8.31 2.35
C ALA A 143 18.21 -6.93 2.99
N THR A 144 17.79 -5.96 2.19
CA THR A 144 17.21 -4.71 2.69
C THR A 144 15.68 -4.91 2.77
N VAL A 145 15.15 -5.02 3.99
CA VAL A 145 13.72 -5.13 4.24
C VAL A 145 13.12 -3.74 4.34
N VAL A 146 12.18 -3.41 3.46
CA VAL A 146 11.52 -2.10 3.39
C VAL A 146 10.03 -2.26 3.67
N ASN A 147 9.56 -1.60 4.74
CA ASN A 147 8.15 -1.53 5.08
C ASN A 147 7.53 -0.24 4.52
N PHE A 148 6.54 -0.38 3.64
CA PHE A 148 5.77 0.72 3.08
C PHE A 148 4.52 0.95 3.92
N GLU A 149 4.68 1.72 5.00
CA GLU A 149 3.57 2.06 5.90
C GLU A 149 2.60 3.04 5.26
N LYS A 150 1.35 2.97 5.71
CA LYS A 150 0.33 3.96 5.36
C LYS A 150 0.84 5.36 5.73
N GLN A 151 0.73 6.29 4.78
CA GLN A 151 1.25 7.64 4.96
C GLN A 151 0.38 8.46 5.91
N GLU A 152 1.01 9.30 6.72
CA GLU A 152 0.29 10.25 7.58
C GLU A 152 -0.35 11.36 6.75
N GLN A 153 -1.45 11.94 7.25
CA GLN A 153 -2.20 12.98 6.55
C GLN A 153 -1.31 14.15 6.10
N ARG A 154 -0.35 14.57 6.93
CA ARG A 154 0.59 15.65 6.59
C ARG A 154 1.42 15.32 5.35
N ASP A 155 1.90 14.08 5.25
CA ASP A 155 2.74 13.64 4.15
C ASP A 155 1.91 13.44 2.87
N LEU A 156 0.66 12.98 3.01
CA LEU A 156 -0.31 12.93 1.92
C LEU A 156 -0.63 14.33 1.36
N VAL A 157 -0.87 15.32 2.21
CA VAL A 157 -1.10 16.71 1.78
C VAL A 157 0.07 17.24 0.94
N ALA A 158 1.31 17.04 1.43
CA ALA A 158 2.50 17.46 0.70
C ALA A 158 2.69 16.67 -0.62
N TRP A 159 2.29 15.40 -0.64
CA TRP A 159 2.35 14.55 -1.83
C TRP A 159 1.31 14.98 -2.88
N ILE A 160 0.04 15.21 -2.48
CA ILE A 160 -1.04 15.69 -3.34
C ILE A 160 -0.65 17.03 -4.00
N ALA A 161 -0.19 18.00 -3.19
CA ALA A 161 0.20 19.30 -3.70
C ALA A 161 1.31 19.20 -4.77
N ARG A 162 2.30 18.31 -4.58
CA ARG A 162 3.35 18.06 -5.56
C ARG A 162 2.82 17.41 -6.83
N HIS A 163 1.83 16.52 -6.76
CA HIS A 163 1.24 15.89 -7.94
C HIS A 163 0.42 16.89 -8.75
N PHE A 164 -0.38 17.73 -8.12
CA PHE A 164 -1.04 18.82 -8.83
C PHE A 164 -0.05 19.81 -9.47
N ALA A 165 1.04 20.15 -8.76
CA ALA A 165 2.07 21.02 -9.28
C ALA A 165 2.80 20.41 -10.49
N ALA A 166 3.02 19.11 -10.54
CA ALA A 166 3.59 18.41 -11.70
C ALA A 166 2.69 18.51 -12.95
N GLU A 167 1.37 18.62 -12.76
CA GLU A 167 0.36 18.84 -13.82
C GLU A 167 0.12 20.36 -14.10
N GLY A 168 0.96 21.25 -13.52
CA GLY A 168 0.82 22.69 -13.68
C GLY A 168 -0.33 23.32 -12.90
N LYS A 169 -0.91 22.60 -11.94
CA LYS A 169 -2.05 23.04 -11.12
C LYS A 169 -1.61 23.41 -9.70
N ARG A 170 -2.39 24.24 -9.04
CA ARG A 170 -2.24 24.61 -7.62
C ARG A 170 -3.48 24.20 -6.84
N ILE A 171 -3.28 23.69 -5.64
CA ILE A 171 -4.35 23.29 -4.74
C ILE A 171 -4.03 23.77 -3.32
N SER A 172 -5.04 24.20 -2.57
CA SER A 172 -4.88 24.59 -1.17
C SER A 172 -4.74 23.37 -0.26
N ASN A 173 -4.07 23.52 0.89
CA ASN A 173 -3.96 22.46 1.89
C ASN A 173 -5.34 21.99 2.39
N TYR A 174 -6.31 22.90 2.50
CA TYR A 174 -7.68 22.56 2.85
C TYR A 174 -8.29 21.58 1.84
N LEU A 175 -8.16 21.84 0.55
CA LEU A 175 -8.68 20.96 -0.50
C LEU A 175 -7.91 19.64 -0.60
N CYS A 176 -6.62 19.61 -0.25
CA CYS A 176 -5.89 18.35 -0.12
C CYS A 176 -6.49 17.46 0.98
N VAL A 177 -6.78 18.03 2.16
CA VAL A 177 -7.44 17.31 3.25
C VAL A 177 -8.83 16.84 2.84
N TYR A 178 -9.60 17.70 2.19
CA TYR A 178 -10.91 17.37 1.66
C TYR A 178 -10.87 16.18 0.68
N LEU A 179 -9.89 16.18 -0.23
CA LEU A 179 -9.69 15.06 -1.17
C LEU A 179 -9.31 13.76 -0.45
N ILE A 180 -8.47 13.83 0.60
CA ILE A 180 -8.11 12.67 1.43
C ILE A 180 -9.37 12.08 2.10
N GLU A 181 -10.22 12.94 2.65
CA GLU A 181 -11.47 12.52 3.30
C GLU A 181 -12.43 11.85 2.31
N LEU A 182 -12.59 12.41 1.11
CA LEU A 182 -13.46 11.85 0.08
C LEU A 182 -13.00 10.48 -0.41
N THR A 183 -11.67 10.25 -0.51
CA THR A 183 -11.08 9.05 -1.14
C THR A 183 -10.70 7.96 -0.17
N GLY A 184 -10.79 8.22 1.16
CA GLY A 184 -10.31 7.31 2.20
C GLY A 184 -8.78 7.30 2.37
N GLY A 185 -8.06 8.19 1.68
CA GLY A 185 -6.65 8.49 1.91
C GLY A 185 -5.65 7.43 1.44
N THR A 186 -6.02 6.50 0.55
CA THR A 186 -5.04 5.62 -0.09
C THR A 186 -4.35 6.34 -1.24
N MET A 187 -3.03 6.23 -1.36
CA MET A 187 -2.29 6.93 -2.42
C MET A 187 -2.71 6.47 -3.82
N THR A 188 -3.11 5.21 -3.98
CA THR A 188 -3.63 4.69 -5.26
C THR A 188 -4.92 5.40 -5.68
N ALA A 189 -5.89 5.53 -4.77
CA ALA A 189 -7.13 6.26 -5.06
C ALA A 189 -6.84 7.73 -5.32
N LEU A 190 -6.04 8.36 -4.45
CA LEU A 190 -5.64 9.77 -4.60
C LEU A 190 -4.99 10.04 -5.96
N ALA A 191 -4.07 9.19 -6.44
CA ALA A 191 -3.44 9.36 -7.75
C ALA A 191 -4.47 9.36 -8.89
N GLY A 192 -5.44 8.44 -8.85
CA GLY A 192 -6.50 8.39 -9.83
C GLY A 192 -7.39 9.64 -9.80
N GLU A 193 -7.79 10.07 -8.60
CA GLU A 193 -8.65 11.25 -8.44
C GLU A 193 -7.91 12.54 -8.84
N ILE A 194 -6.63 12.71 -8.49
CA ILE A 194 -5.81 13.86 -8.93
C ILE A 194 -5.81 13.94 -10.46
N SER A 195 -5.58 12.83 -11.15
CA SER A 195 -5.55 12.81 -12.62
C SER A 195 -6.91 13.22 -13.21
N LYS A 196 -8.04 12.77 -12.62
CA LYS A 196 -9.39 13.16 -13.07
C LYS A 196 -9.66 14.65 -12.84
N VAL A 197 -9.32 15.17 -11.67
CA VAL A 197 -9.50 16.59 -11.34
C VAL A 197 -8.63 17.46 -12.24
N CYS A 198 -7.37 17.09 -12.49
CA CYS A 198 -6.49 17.83 -13.40
C CYS A 198 -7.02 17.86 -14.85
N ALA A 199 -7.58 16.74 -15.31
CA ALA A 199 -8.15 16.66 -16.65
C ALA A 199 -9.47 17.47 -16.80
N TYR A 200 -10.24 17.58 -15.72
CA TYR A 200 -11.51 18.30 -15.71
C TYR A 200 -11.33 19.82 -15.59
N SER A 201 -10.51 20.27 -14.64
CA SER A 201 -10.33 21.70 -14.37
C SER A 201 -9.59 22.40 -15.50
N GLN A 202 -10.15 23.52 -15.98
CA GLN A 202 -9.52 24.39 -17.00
C GLN A 202 -8.61 25.45 -16.37
N ALA A 203 -8.80 25.75 -15.07
CA ALA A 203 -8.03 26.77 -14.36
C ALA A 203 -6.73 26.19 -13.78
N ASP A 204 -5.75 27.06 -13.53
CA ASP A 204 -4.49 26.67 -12.84
C ASP A 204 -4.70 26.45 -11.36
N GLU A 205 -5.73 27.02 -10.75
CA GLU A 205 -6.07 26.87 -9.35
C GLU A 205 -7.29 25.98 -9.18
N ILE A 206 -7.13 24.88 -8.47
CA ILE A 206 -8.21 23.93 -8.19
C ILE A 206 -9.12 24.50 -7.10
N VAL A 207 -10.42 24.46 -7.38
CA VAL A 207 -11.47 24.84 -6.44
C VAL A 207 -12.30 23.62 -6.01
N GLN A 208 -13.05 23.74 -4.92
CA GLN A 208 -13.86 22.63 -4.40
C GLN A 208 -14.84 22.09 -5.43
N ALA A 209 -15.44 22.98 -6.24
CA ALA A 209 -16.38 22.60 -7.29
C ALA A 209 -15.76 21.65 -8.34
N ASP A 210 -14.46 21.78 -8.64
CA ASP A 210 -13.77 20.86 -9.56
C ASP A 210 -13.68 19.46 -8.97
N ILE A 211 -13.38 19.36 -7.66
CA ILE A 211 -13.35 18.09 -6.93
C ILE A 211 -14.73 17.46 -6.88
N ASP A 212 -15.72 18.22 -6.46
CA ASP A 212 -17.11 17.74 -6.30
C ASP A 212 -17.75 17.26 -7.63
N ALA A 213 -17.25 17.78 -8.75
CA ALA A 213 -17.74 17.42 -10.08
C ALA A 213 -17.28 16.03 -10.56
N VAL A 214 -16.12 15.54 -10.10
CA VAL A 214 -15.50 14.33 -10.67
C VAL A 214 -15.10 13.28 -9.65
N VAL A 215 -14.99 13.63 -8.36
CA VAL A 215 -14.60 12.71 -7.29
C VAL A 215 -15.82 12.08 -6.67
N GLU A 216 -15.93 10.77 -6.76
CA GLU A 216 -16.97 10.02 -6.05
C GLU A 216 -16.46 9.67 -4.63
N PRO A 217 -17.17 10.14 -3.58
CA PRO A 217 -16.75 9.86 -2.21
C PRO A 217 -16.94 8.38 -1.87
N VAL A 218 -15.99 7.83 -1.07
CA VAL A 218 -16.12 6.47 -0.53
C VAL A 218 -17.22 6.40 0.54
N LEU A 219 -17.74 5.19 0.79
CA LEU A 219 -18.82 4.95 1.75
C LEU A 219 -18.56 5.63 3.11
N ASP A 220 -17.38 5.44 3.68
CA ASP A 220 -17.01 6.01 4.98
C ASP A 220 -17.04 7.54 4.99
N ALA A 221 -16.66 8.19 3.88
CA ALA A 221 -16.71 9.65 3.76
C ALA A 221 -18.15 10.16 3.77
N VAL A 222 -19.06 9.51 3.04
CA VAL A 222 -20.49 9.90 3.02
C VAL A 222 -21.14 9.65 4.38
N VAL A 223 -20.81 8.54 5.05
CA VAL A 223 -21.28 8.24 6.42
C VAL A 223 -20.77 9.29 7.40
N PHE A 224 -19.49 9.68 7.33
CA PHE A 224 -18.94 10.74 8.16
C PHE A 224 -19.68 12.06 7.98
N GLN A 225 -19.87 12.52 6.73
CA GLN A 225 -20.62 13.73 6.41
C GLN A 225 -22.06 13.66 6.93
N MET A 226 -22.74 12.51 6.76
CA MET A 226 -24.10 12.30 7.27
C MET A 226 -24.16 12.43 8.81
N THR A 227 -23.24 11.80 9.52
CA THR A 227 -23.23 11.81 10.98
C THR A 227 -22.86 13.19 11.54
N GLU A 228 -22.03 13.97 10.86
CA GLU A 228 -21.73 15.37 11.19
C GLU A 228 -22.98 16.25 11.02
N LEU A 229 -23.72 16.06 9.93
CA LEU A 229 -24.98 16.75 9.69
C LEU A 229 -26.03 16.40 10.76
N LEU A 230 -26.12 15.14 11.17
CA LEU A 230 -27.01 14.70 12.25
C LEU A 230 -26.62 15.36 13.58
N SER A 231 -25.34 15.39 13.93
CA SER A 231 -24.84 15.99 15.17
C SER A 231 -25.06 17.50 15.24
N SER A 232 -25.08 18.18 14.07
CA SER A 232 -25.34 19.62 13.95
C SER A 232 -26.84 19.96 13.78
N GLY A 233 -27.75 18.96 13.85
CA GLY A 233 -29.19 19.15 13.72
C GLY A 233 -29.70 19.41 12.31
N ARG A 234 -28.85 19.24 11.29
CA ARG A 234 -29.20 19.44 9.86
C ARG A 234 -29.81 18.18 9.24
N TYR A 235 -30.95 17.76 9.75
CA TYR A 235 -31.55 16.47 9.42
C TYR A 235 -31.93 16.32 7.95
N ASP A 236 -32.44 17.37 7.28
CA ASP A 236 -32.80 17.32 5.87
C ASP A 236 -31.59 17.02 4.99
N GLN A 237 -30.45 17.65 5.28
CA GLN A 237 -29.20 17.40 4.57
C GLN A 237 -28.63 16.01 4.87
N ALA A 238 -28.77 15.52 6.10
CA ALA A 238 -28.39 14.16 6.46
C ALA A 238 -29.21 13.11 5.70
N LEU A 239 -30.51 13.34 5.48
CA LEU A 239 -31.38 12.48 4.66
C LEU A 239 -30.93 12.44 3.20
N LEU A 240 -30.45 13.56 2.64
CA LEU A 240 -29.89 13.57 1.29
C LEU A 240 -28.61 12.71 1.18
N LYS A 241 -27.76 12.72 2.23
CA LYS A 241 -26.59 11.83 2.28
C LYS A 241 -26.98 10.36 2.41
N LEU A 242 -28.02 10.04 3.17
CA LEU A 242 -28.56 8.68 3.23
C LEU A 242 -29.08 8.23 1.86
N GLN A 243 -29.79 9.09 1.14
CA GLN A 243 -30.23 8.80 -0.24
C GLN A 243 -29.03 8.58 -1.18
N GLN A 244 -27.94 9.35 -1.02
CA GLN A 244 -26.69 9.14 -1.76
C GLN A 244 -26.10 7.75 -1.49
N LEU A 245 -26.02 7.34 -0.21
CA LEU A 245 -25.55 6.01 0.19
C LEU A 245 -26.37 4.88 -0.47
N LEU A 246 -27.68 5.02 -0.48
CA LEU A 246 -28.56 4.06 -1.14
C LEU A 246 -28.39 4.03 -2.67
N LYS A 247 -28.16 5.17 -3.31
CA LYS A 247 -27.87 5.27 -4.76
C LYS A 247 -26.52 4.65 -5.14
N MET A 248 -25.54 4.63 -4.22
CA MET A 248 -24.26 3.96 -4.41
C MET A 248 -24.38 2.43 -4.39
N GLN A 249 -25.61 1.89 -4.38
CA GLN A 249 -25.92 0.45 -4.36
C GLN A 249 -25.24 -0.30 -3.19
N GLN A 250 -24.97 0.41 -2.09
CA GLN A 250 -24.41 -0.20 -0.91
C GLN A 250 -25.49 -1.02 -0.18
N GLU A 251 -25.11 -2.19 0.28
CA GLU A 251 -25.99 -3.03 1.09
C GLU A 251 -26.41 -2.29 2.37
N PRO A 252 -27.72 -2.25 2.72
CA PRO A 252 -28.20 -1.55 3.91
C PRO A 252 -27.49 -1.94 5.21
N LEU A 253 -27.07 -3.22 5.32
CA LEU A 253 -26.27 -3.71 6.47
C LEU A 253 -24.87 -3.11 6.48
N ALA A 254 -24.23 -2.89 5.31
CA ALA A 254 -22.94 -2.24 5.22
C ALA A 254 -23.03 -0.78 5.67
N ILE A 255 -24.07 -0.04 5.23
CA ILE A 255 -24.36 1.33 5.67
C ILE A 255 -24.54 1.37 7.20
N LEU A 256 -25.37 0.50 7.75
CA LEU A 256 -25.61 0.40 9.19
C LEU A 256 -24.32 0.06 9.96
N GLY A 257 -23.52 -0.85 9.42
CA GLY A 257 -22.21 -1.23 9.98
C GLY A 257 -21.25 -0.05 10.03
N ALA A 258 -21.16 0.73 8.94
CA ALA A 258 -20.30 1.92 8.85
C ALA A 258 -20.77 3.02 9.83
N VAL A 259 -22.08 3.30 9.89
CA VAL A 259 -22.68 4.24 10.85
C VAL A 259 -22.39 3.80 12.29
N GLY A 260 -22.66 2.53 12.62
CA GLY A 260 -22.38 1.97 13.95
C GLY A 260 -20.90 2.00 14.30
N GLY A 261 -20.02 1.73 13.34
CA GLY A 261 -18.57 1.85 13.48
C GLY A 261 -18.11 3.29 13.78
N HIS A 262 -18.69 4.27 13.08
CA HIS A 262 -18.41 5.69 13.30
C HIS A 262 -18.79 6.13 14.72
N PHE A 263 -20.01 5.86 15.15
CA PHE A 263 -20.45 6.20 16.52
C PHE A 263 -19.66 5.45 17.60
N ARG A 264 -19.24 4.22 17.35
CA ARG A 264 -18.38 3.45 18.27
C ARG A 264 -17.01 4.12 18.42
N ARG A 265 -16.40 4.61 17.35
CA ARG A 265 -15.12 5.36 17.39
C ARG A 265 -15.27 6.64 18.23
N ILE A 266 -16.35 7.40 18.02
CA ILE A 266 -16.63 8.60 18.82
C ILE A 266 -16.82 8.23 20.30
N ALA A 267 -17.59 7.19 20.61
CA ALA A 267 -17.84 6.75 21.98
C ALA A 267 -16.56 6.30 22.71
N VAL A 268 -15.59 5.72 21.99
CA VAL A 268 -14.28 5.36 22.57
C VAL A 268 -13.46 6.61 22.88
N LEU A 269 -13.47 7.62 22.01
CA LEU A 269 -12.74 8.87 22.23
C LEU A 269 -13.31 9.71 23.38
N LEU A 270 -14.60 9.58 23.66
CA LEU A 270 -15.30 10.32 24.74
C LEU A 270 -15.20 9.64 26.12
N ARG A 271 -14.59 8.45 26.23
CA ARG A 271 -14.42 7.77 27.52
C ARG A 271 -13.20 8.28 28.28
N PRO A 272 -13.38 8.69 29.56
CA PRO A 272 -12.27 9.18 30.38
C PRO A 272 -11.26 8.11 30.79
N ASP A 273 -11.58 6.81 30.68
CA ASP A 273 -10.86 5.72 31.35
C ASP A 273 -10.01 4.81 30.45
N GLY A 274 -9.77 5.13 29.20
CA GLY A 274 -8.79 4.43 28.34
C GLY A 274 -8.99 2.90 28.14
N GLN A 275 -10.10 2.31 28.58
CA GLN A 275 -10.39 0.88 28.40
C GLN A 275 -11.00 0.60 27.02
N ALA A 276 -10.28 -0.17 26.20
CA ALA A 276 -10.78 -0.69 24.93
C ALA A 276 -12.03 -1.55 25.16
N LEU A 277 -13.09 -1.31 24.38
CA LEU A 277 -14.23 -2.21 24.30
C LEU A 277 -13.75 -3.56 23.76
N GLY A 278 -13.82 -4.61 24.58
CA GLY A 278 -13.66 -5.99 24.10
C GLY A 278 -14.64 -6.24 22.95
N THR A 279 -14.15 -6.83 21.88
CA THR A 279 -14.98 -7.33 20.77
C THR A 279 -16.05 -8.25 21.35
N PRO A 280 -17.35 -8.05 21.08
CA PRO A 280 -18.35 -9.04 21.45
C PRO A 280 -18.07 -10.30 20.63
N GLY A 281 -17.74 -11.38 21.32
CA GLY A 281 -17.66 -12.69 20.70
C GLY A 281 -19.00 -13.09 20.07
N PRO A 282 -19.04 -14.06 19.15
CA PRO A 282 -20.27 -14.51 18.51
C PRO A 282 -21.22 -15.08 19.58
N GLY A 283 -22.18 -14.26 19.99
CA GLY A 283 -23.17 -14.62 20.99
C GLY A 283 -24.13 -15.67 20.43
N HIS A 284 -24.16 -16.83 21.06
CA HIS A 284 -25.20 -17.82 20.89
C HIS A 284 -26.57 -17.20 21.21
N CYS A 285 -27.38 -17.07 20.18
CA CYS A 285 -28.80 -16.74 20.31
C CYS A 285 -29.53 -18.01 20.85
N HIS A 286 -29.68 -18.13 22.15
CA HIS A 286 -30.65 -19.09 22.74
C HIS A 286 -32.04 -18.46 22.71
N LEU A 287 -32.82 -18.80 21.71
CA LEU A 287 -34.28 -18.68 21.75
C LEU A 287 -34.77 -19.69 22.82
N ARG A 288 -35.28 -19.20 23.95
CA ARG A 288 -36.16 -19.97 24.82
C ARG A 288 -37.59 -19.87 24.31
N GLN A 289 -38.22 -21.01 24.18
CA GLN A 289 -39.65 -21.22 23.97
C GLN A 289 -40.47 -20.61 25.11
#